data_3901c86d0b2a725b244acd9e2d6835a4
#
_entry.id   3901c86d0b2a725b244acd9e2d6835a4
#
_cell.length_a   1.000
_cell.length_b   1.000
_cell.length_c   1.000
_cell.angle_alpha   90.00
_cell.angle_beta   90.00
_cell.angle_gamma   90.00
#
_symmetry.space_group_name_H-M   'P 1'
#
loop_
_entity.id
_entity.type
_entity.pdbx_description
1 polymer ?
#
loop_
_entity_poly.entity_id
_entity_poly.type
_entity_poly.pdbx_seq_one_letter_code
_entity_poly.pdbx_strand_id
1 'polypeptide(L)'
;MLSFEILVPERIVISGQAKLVVLPGEEGDLGILEKHAPLMTLLRPGVVHIYSETENTSLPASQQFFVSGGFANINNNICSILADEAHFVEPSTEKSL
;
A
#
# COMPACT_ATOMS: atom_id res chain seq x y z
N MET A 1 6.23 11.79 7.38
CA MET A 1 5.84 10.80 6.38
C MET A 1 5.23 9.60 7.05
N LEU A 2 4.38 8.91 6.36
CA LEU A 2 3.77 7.69 6.85
C LEU A 2 4.72 6.53 6.59
N SER A 3 4.94 5.71 7.59
CA SER A 3 5.71 4.49 7.40
C SER A 3 4.77 3.37 6.97
N PHE A 4 5.23 2.49 6.11
CA PHE A 4 4.41 1.38 5.69
C PHE A 4 5.25 0.12 5.59
N GLU A 5 4.59 -1.01 5.68
CA GLU A 5 5.24 -2.29 5.47
C GLU A 5 4.20 -3.28 4.95
N ILE A 6 4.63 -4.16 4.08
CA ILE A 6 3.79 -5.24 3.59
C ILE A 6 4.46 -6.53 3.98
N LEU A 7 3.72 -7.36 4.70
CA LEU A 7 4.25 -8.58 5.31
C LEU A 7 3.47 -9.78 4.81
N VAL A 8 4.19 -10.84 4.56
CA VAL A 8 3.60 -12.16 4.38
C VAL A 8 4.20 -13.04 5.47
N PRO A 9 3.65 -14.23 5.68
CA PRO A 9 4.10 -15.02 6.85
C PRO A 9 5.60 -15.25 6.89
N GLU A 10 6.25 -15.36 5.73
CA GLU A 10 7.65 -15.74 5.74
C GLU A 10 8.60 -14.56 5.80
N ARG A 11 8.14 -13.36 5.42
CA ARG A 11 9.11 -12.27 5.31
C ARG A 11 8.39 -10.94 5.13
N ILE A 12 9.17 -9.90 5.20
CA ILE A 12 8.71 -8.56 4.85
C ILE A 12 8.92 -8.40 3.36
N VAL A 13 7.84 -8.10 2.65
CA VAL A 13 7.93 -7.91 1.21
C VAL A 13 8.56 -6.56 0.90
N ILE A 14 8.13 -5.52 1.59
CA ILE A 14 8.67 -4.18 1.40
C ILE A 14 8.34 -3.36 2.62
N SER A 15 9.20 -2.39 2.91
CA SER A 15 8.89 -1.40 3.93
C SER A 15 9.52 -0.09 3.50
N GLY A 16 8.99 1.00 4.00
CA GLY A 16 9.50 2.30 3.63
C GLY A 16 8.60 3.41 4.13
N GLN A 17 8.70 4.55 3.47
CA GLN A 17 7.89 5.69 3.82
C GLN A 17 7.14 6.16 2.60
N ALA A 18 5.96 6.69 2.82
CA ALA A 18 5.10 7.11 1.74
C ALA A 18 4.34 8.35 2.14
N LYS A 19 3.83 9.04 1.16
CA LYS A 19 2.96 10.16 1.40
C LYS A 19 1.52 9.68 1.52
N LEU A 20 1.17 8.67 0.77
CA LEU A 20 -0.19 8.15 0.73
C LEU A 20 -0.13 6.67 0.39
N VAL A 21 -0.91 5.88 1.10
CA VAL A 21 -1.08 4.48 0.77
C VAL A 21 -2.56 4.25 0.53
N VAL A 22 -2.90 3.68 -0.62
CA VAL A 22 -4.28 3.36 -0.94
C VAL A 22 -4.45 1.86 -0.83
N LEU A 23 -5.37 1.45 0.01
CA LEU A 23 -5.59 0.05 0.34
C LEU A 23 -6.87 -0.46 -0.31
N PRO A 24 -6.87 -1.72 -0.77
CA PRO A 24 -8.11 -2.31 -1.28
C PRO A 24 -8.94 -2.84 -0.11
N GLY A 25 -9.61 -1.92 0.58
CA GLY A 25 -10.46 -2.32 1.68
C GLY A 25 -11.63 -3.16 1.21
N GLU A 26 -12.15 -3.95 2.13
CA GLU A 26 -13.23 -4.85 1.77
C GLU A 26 -14.47 -4.09 1.32
N GLU A 27 -14.68 -2.91 1.85
CA GLU A 27 -15.84 -2.12 1.51
C GLU A 27 -15.50 -0.96 0.61
N GLY A 28 -14.33 -0.95 0.03
CA GLY A 28 -13.90 0.12 -0.85
C GLY A 28 -12.48 0.52 -0.56
N ASP A 29 -11.90 1.25 -1.50
CA ASP A 29 -10.52 1.69 -1.32
C ASP A 29 -10.43 2.70 -0.20
N LEU A 30 -9.31 2.64 0.53
CA LEU A 30 -9.05 3.52 1.64
C LEU A 30 -7.72 4.23 1.43
N GLY A 31 -7.72 5.54 1.55
CA GLY A 31 -6.49 6.29 1.45
C GLY A 31 -5.98 6.60 2.86
N ILE A 32 -4.72 6.25 3.11
CA ILE A 32 -4.11 6.43 4.40
C ILE A 32 -3.03 7.50 4.27
N LEU A 33 -3.19 8.56 5.00
CA LEU A 33 -2.24 9.65 5.02
C LEU A 33 -1.52 9.68 6.35
N GLU A 34 -0.50 10.50 6.40
CA GLU A 34 0.25 10.72 7.62
C GLU A 34 -0.70 11.09 8.75
N LYS A 35 -0.46 10.52 9.92
CA LYS A 35 -1.23 10.81 11.12
C LYS A 35 -2.68 10.35 11.05
N HIS A 36 -2.95 9.39 10.19
CA HIS A 36 -4.28 8.81 10.14
C HIS A 36 -4.63 8.18 11.49
N ALA A 37 -5.87 8.31 11.88
CA ALA A 37 -6.33 7.73 13.14
C ALA A 37 -6.14 6.21 13.12
N PRO A 38 -5.97 5.60 14.28
CA PRO A 38 -5.81 4.14 14.30
C PRO A 38 -7.01 3.45 13.67
N LEU A 39 -6.70 2.41 12.92
CA LEU A 39 -7.71 1.70 12.15
C LEU A 39 -7.21 0.30 11.87
N MET A 40 -8.10 -0.67 11.95
CA MET A 40 -7.82 -2.00 11.46
C MET A 40 -8.93 -2.34 10.48
N THR A 41 -8.56 -2.82 9.31
CA THR A 41 -9.54 -3.09 8.28
C THR A 41 -9.15 -4.34 7.51
N LEU A 42 -10.18 -5.03 7.04
CA LEU A 42 -9.97 -6.20 6.19
C LEU A 42 -9.77 -5.74 4.76
N LEU A 43 -8.96 -6.50 4.05
CA LEU A 43 -8.63 -6.19 2.66
C LEU A 43 -9.20 -7.26 1.76
N ARG A 44 -9.69 -6.82 0.61
CA ARG A 44 -10.04 -7.75 -0.45
C ARG A 44 -8.81 -7.98 -1.32
N PRO A 45 -8.78 -9.06 -2.09
CA PRO A 45 -7.68 -9.23 -3.04
C PRO A 45 -7.64 -8.02 -3.97
N GLY A 46 -6.49 -7.44 -4.12
CA GLY A 46 -6.39 -6.25 -4.94
C GLY A 46 -5.02 -5.64 -4.85
N VAL A 47 -4.91 -4.42 -5.31
CA VAL A 47 -3.63 -3.75 -5.44
C VAL A 47 -3.52 -2.65 -4.40
N VAL A 48 -2.40 -2.65 -3.70
CA VAL A 48 -2.02 -1.58 -2.78
C VAL A 48 -1.20 -0.58 -3.59
N HIS A 49 -1.60 0.68 -3.53
CA HIS A 49 -0.87 1.74 -4.22
C HIS A 49 -0.11 2.56 -3.19
N ILE A 50 1.18 2.70 -3.41
CA ILE A 50 2.04 3.44 -2.49
C ILE A 50 2.59 4.63 -3.23
N TYR A 51 2.21 5.83 -2.79
CA TYR A 51 2.63 7.07 -3.42
C TYR A 51 3.69 7.70 -2.57
N SER A 52 4.89 7.74 -3.09
CA SER A 52 5.99 8.35 -2.38
C SER A 52 6.03 9.82 -2.69
N GLU A 53 6.62 10.58 -1.80
CA GLU A 53 6.78 11.97 -2.04
C GLU A 53 7.77 12.18 -3.14
N THR A 54 7.41 12.91 -4.16
CA THR A 54 8.34 13.31 -5.18
C THR A 54 8.23 14.79 -5.31
N GLU A 55 9.32 15.40 -5.65
CA GLU A 55 9.31 16.78 -5.85
C GLU A 55 8.86 17.09 -7.19
N ASN A 56 8.33 18.02 -7.54
CA ASN A 56 8.09 18.66 -8.80
C ASN A 56 7.56 17.75 -9.88
N THR A 57 6.85 16.74 -9.56
CA THR A 57 6.28 15.91 -10.61
C THR A 57 4.80 15.85 -10.46
N SER A 58 4.12 15.85 -11.58
CA SER A 58 2.70 15.66 -11.57
C SER A 58 2.34 14.20 -11.71
N LEU A 59 3.31 13.33 -11.87
CA LEU A 59 3.02 11.91 -12.00
C LEU A 59 2.92 11.28 -10.63
N PRO A 60 1.97 10.43 -10.42
CA PRO A 60 1.92 9.69 -9.17
C PRO A 60 3.08 8.74 -9.15
N ALA A 61 4.08 9.05 -8.38
CA ALA A 61 5.21 8.17 -8.27
C ALA A 61 4.80 7.07 -7.36
N SER A 62 4.34 6.02 -7.90
CA SER A 62 3.78 5.01 -7.07
C SER A 62 4.36 3.67 -7.39
N GLN A 63 4.33 2.85 -6.39
CA GLN A 63 4.60 1.44 -6.52
C GLN A 63 3.30 0.72 -6.27
N GLN A 64 3.13 -0.40 -6.91
CA GLN A 64 1.91 -1.16 -6.78
C GLN A 64 2.26 -2.57 -6.38
N PHE A 65 1.53 -3.09 -5.42
CA PHE A 65 1.73 -4.44 -4.93
C PHE A 65 0.39 -5.13 -4.87
N PHE A 66 0.30 -6.29 -5.49
CA PHE A 66 -0.90 -7.09 -5.35
C PHE A 66 -0.86 -7.82 -4.01
N VAL A 67 -1.99 -7.83 -3.32
CA VAL A 67 -2.12 -8.62 -2.10
C VAL A 67 -3.32 -9.53 -2.27
N SER A 68 -3.22 -10.71 -1.67
CA SER A 68 -4.26 -11.72 -1.82
C SER A 68 -5.41 -11.52 -0.84
N GLY A 69 -5.46 -10.38 -0.20
CA GLY A 69 -6.41 -10.14 0.86
C GLY A 69 -5.62 -10.00 2.14
N GLY A 70 -6.28 -10.12 3.26
CA GLY A 70 -5.62 -9.99 4.53
C GLY A 70 -6.18 -8.84 5.30
N PHE A 71 -5.33 -8.11 6.00
CA PHE A 71 -5.83 -6.96 6.75
C PHE A 71 -4.71 -5.95 6.91
N ALA A 72 -5.11 -4.74 7.24
CA ALA A 72 -4.18 -3.65 7.47
C ALA A 72 -4.45 -3.07 8.84
N ASN A 73 -3.37 -2.68 9.50
CA ASN A 73 -3.45 -2.07 10.81
C ASN A 73 -2.70 -0.75 10.75
N ILE A 74 -3.41 0.34 11.03
CA ILE A 74 -2.82 1.66 11.03
C ILE A 74 -2.76 2.14 12.46
N ASN A 75 -1.56 2.48 12.93
CA ASN A 75 -1.39 2.92 14.28
C ASN A 75 -0.05 3.63 14.38
N ASN A 76 0.00 4.73 15.10
CA ASN A 76 1.25 5.45 15.35
C ASN A 76 1.99 5.78 14.06
N ASN A 77 1.24 6.20 13.06
CA ASN A 77 1.80 6.63 11.79
C ASN A 77 2.50 5.50 11.05
N ILE A 78 2.07 4.28 11.29
CA ILE A 78 2.58 3.10 10.62
C ILE A 78 1.42 2.35 10.03
N CYS A 79 1.53 2.02 8.75
CA CYS A 79 0.51 1.25 8.06
C CYS A 79 1.10 -0.13 7.79
N SER A 80 0.62 -1.13 8.51
CA SER A 80 1.10 -2.50 8.38
C SER A 80 0.06 -3.29 7.61
N ILE A 81 0.49 -3.87 6.51
CA ILE A 81 -0.38 -4.65 5.64
C ILE A 81 0.07 -6.10 5.72
N LEU A 82 -0.85 -6.95 6.15
CA LEU A 82 -0.54 -8.37 6.32
C LEU A 82 -1.38 -9.17 5.35
N ALA A 83 -0.74 -9.98 4.55
CA ALA A 83 -1.40 -10.78 3.53
C ALA A 83 -0.75 -12.15 3.47
N ASP A 84 -1.48 -13.12 2.94
CA ASP A 84 -0.87 -14.44 2.73
C ASP A 84 0.12 -14.37 1.59
N GLU A 85 -0.19 -13.61 0.57
CA GLU A 85 0.69 -13.46 -0.58
C GLU A 85 0.69 -12.01 -1.01
N ALA A 86 1.84 -11.55 -1.45
CA ALA A 86 1.97 -10.21 -1.98
C ALA A 86 3.14 -10.19 -2.95
N HIS A 87 3.00 -9.43 -4.01
CA HIS A 87 4.09 -9.29 -4.96
C HIS A 87 4.00 -7.96 -5.68
N PHE A 88 5.15 -7.51 -6.13
CA PHE A 88 5.27 -6.27 -6.85
C PHE A 88 4.57 -6.38 -8.20
N VAL A 89 3.85 -5.34 -8.55
CA VAL A 89 3.18 -5.27 -9.84
C VAL A 89 3.97 -4.30 -10.69
N GLU A 90 4.48 -4.78 -11.80
CA GLU A 90 5.26 -3.91 -12.65
C GLU A 90 4.37 -2.91 -13.34
N PRO A 91 4.81 -1.68 -13.45
CA PRO A 91 4.00 -0.69 -14.16
C PRO A 91 3.83 -1.16 -15.60
N SER A 92 2.64 -0.97 -16.09
CA SER A 92 2.37 -1.30 -17.46
C SER A 92 2.91 -0.18 -18.32
N THR A 93 3.89 -0.49 -19.10
CA THR A 93 4.43 0.55 -19.94
C THR A 93 4.15 0.28 -21.36
N GLU A 94 3.55 -0.60 -21.57
CA GLU A 94 3.29 -0.86 -22.78
C GLU A 94 2.29 -0.53 -23.32
N LYS A 95 2.06 -0.25 -23.17
CA LYS A 95 1.24 -0.04 -23.57
C LYS A 95 1.24 0.41 -24.45
N SER A 96 1.55 0.44 -24.72
CA SER A 96 1.53 0.82 -25.52
C SER A 96 1.28 0.48 -26.41
N LEU A 97 1.22 0.29 -26.68
CA LEU A 97 0.94 0.06 -27.55
C LEU A 97 0.54 0.09 -28.04
#